data_6fa0ff530e77937b55752845be0fad4d
#
_entry.id   6fa0ff530e77937b55752845be0fad4d
#
_cell.length_a   1.000
_cell.length_b   1.000
_cell.length_c   1.000
_cell.angle_alpha   90.00
_cell.angle_beta   90.00
_cell.angle_gamma   90.00
#
_symmetry.space_group_name_H-M   'P 1'
#
loop_
_entity.id
_entity.type
_entity.pdbx_description
1 polymer ?
#
loop_
_entity_poly.entity_id
_entity_poly.type
_entity_poly.pdbx_seq_one_letter_code
_entity_poly.pdbx_strand_id
1 'polypeptide(L)'
;MKLHKFLTFFLFFLFFDHALNADINIDADYIILQDHHSEEILYEENADGKIYPASMTKIMTAIVTFDLLKNGQTSLDELITISEKAWRMSQSGYSSMFIMLNDQVSVEDLLKGIIIVSGNDACLALAEGLSGTEKDFVILMNEKAEELGLYNTNFNNSSGINDAENYSTVRDILKMSRYMIENYPEYYSYFKDTTFTWDRTGGDPITQGNRNPLLYKNIGVDGIKTGFLTVEKYSLASSMKSGERRITAVVSGF
;
A
#
# COMPACT_ATOMS: atom_id res chain seq x y z
N MET A 1 -15.57 71.57 40.71
CA MET A 1 -14.57 70.71 40.08
C MET A 1 -15.05 69.21 40.10
N LYS A 2 -15.73 68.75 39.02
CA LYS A 2 -16.30 67.39 38.95
C LYS A 2 -15.34 66.45 38.20
N LEU A 3 -14.81 65.44 38.89
CA LEU A 3 -13.92 64.51 38.39
C LEU A 3 -14.73 63.37 37.70
N HIS A 4 -14.65 63.29 36.34
CA HIS A 4 -15.26 62.18 35.57
C HIS A 4 -14.35 60.98 35.60
N LYS A 5 -14.84 59.91 36.25
CA LYS A 5 -14.21 58.60 36.16
C LYS A 5 -14.65 57.94 34.85
N PHE A 6 -13.71 57.80 33.92
CA PHE A 6 -13.86 56.96 32.73
C PHE A 6 -13.65 55.50 33.15
N LEU A 7 -14.70 54.71 33.11
CA LEU A 7 -14.67 53.26 33.34
C LEU A 7 -14.51 52.59 31.98
N THR A 8 -13.29 52.19 31.65
CA THR A 8 -13.02 51.42 30.42
C THR A 8 -13.41 49.96 30.67
N PHE A 9 -14.50 49.50 30.02
CA PHE A 9 -14.96 48.11 30.06
C PHE A 9 -14.14 47.32 29.05
N PHE A 10 -13.22 46.46 29.52
CA PHE A 10 -12.42 45.57 28.70
C PHE A 10 -13.24 44.30 28.45
N LEU A 11 -13.87 44.19 27.25
CA LEU A 11 -14.60 43.01 26.84
C LEU A 11 -13.57 41.93 26.44
N PHE A 12 -13.34 40.94 27.31
CA PHE A 12 -12.56 39.75 27.01
C PHE A 12 -13.42 38.79 26.18
N PHE A 13 -13.24 38.79 24.85
CA PHE A 13 -13.83 37.78 23.99
C PHE A 13 -13.04 36.48 24.22
N LEU A 14 -13.60 35.59 25.02
CA LEU A 14 -13.18 34.19 25.08
C LEU A 14 -13.64 33.52 23.78
N PHE A 15 -12.72 33.39 22.83
CA PHE A 15 -12.89 32.46 21.72
C PHE A 15 -12.84 31.05 22.31
N PHE A 16 -14.01 30.46 22.53
CA PHE A 16 -14.09 29.00 22.67
C PHE A 16 -13.86 28.42 21.29
N ASP A 17 -12.63 27.91 21.04
CA ASP A 17 -12.39 26.97 19.95
C ASP A 17 -13.25 25.75 20.24
N HIS A 18 -14.45 25.72 19.69
CA HIS A 18 -15.21 24.49 19.57
C HIS A 18 -14.50 23.69 18.46
N ALA A 19 -13.53 22.86 18.84
CA ALA A 19 -13.12 21.75 17.99
C ALA A 19 -14.40 20.95 17.69
N LEU A 20 -14.89 21.06 16.46
CA LEU A 20 -15.91 20.16 15.91
C LEU A 20 -15.27 18.78 15.83
N ASN A 21 -15.32 18.01 16.92
CA ASN A 21 -15.05 16.60 16.87
C ASN A 21 -16.19 15.98 16.05
N ALA A 22 -15.96 15.78 14.77
CA ALA A 22 -16.78 14.87 13.98
C ALA A 22 -16.62 13.48 14.62
N ASP A 23 -17.69 12.89 15.07
CA ASP A 23 -17.70 11.53 15.60
C ASP A 23 -17.51 10.60 14.41
N ILE A 24 -16.23 10.24 14.14
CA ILE A 24 -15.87 9.36 13.05
C ILE A 24 -16.07 7.93 13.57
N ASN A 25 -17.19 7.33 13.19
CA ASN A 25 -17.48 5.93 13.49
C ASN A 25 -17.15 5.07 12.27
N ILE A 26 -16.00 4.40 12.30
CA ILE A 26 -15.55 3.45 11.28
C ILE A 26 -15.52 2.07 11.91
N ASP A 27 -16.22 1.12 11.30
CA ASP A 27 -16.23 -0.28 11.75
C ASP A 27 -14.95 -0.98 11.23
N ALA A 28 -13.84 -0.75 11.94
CA ALA A 28 -12.54 -1.36 11.69
C ALA A 28 -11.73 -1.43 12.98
N ASP A 29 -10.92 -2.48 13.13
CA ASP A 29 -10.15 -2.73 14.36
C ASP A 29 -8.89 -1.84 14.49
N TYR A 30 -8.32 -1.42 13.36
CA TYR A 30 -7.08 -0.63 13.28
C TYR A 30 -7.20 0.45 12.22
N ILE A 31 -6.93 1.70 12.57
CA ILE A 31 -7.14 2.85 11.69
C ILE A 31 -6.00 3.84 11.86
N ILE A 32 -5.54 4.43 10.75
CA ILE A 32 -4.73 5.64 10.75
C ILE A 32 -5.06 6.49 9.52
N LEU A 33 -5.21 7.78 9.73
CA LEU A 33 -5.47 8.79 8.71
C LEU A 33 -4.49 9.95 8.89
N GLN A 34 -3.78 10.33 7.83
CA GLN A 34 -2.77 11.37 7.87
C GLN A 34 -2.93 12.36 6.73
N ASP A 35 -2.74 13.65 7.03
CA ASP A 35 -2.46 14.64 6.01
C ASP A 35 -1.03 14.44 5.49
N HIS A 36 -0.90 14.20 4.20
CA HIS A 36 0.37 13.81 3.60
C HIS A 36 1.42 14.94 3.63
N HIS A 37 0.97 16.18 3.51
CA HIS A 37 1.87 17.34 3.41
C HIS A 37 2.39 17.81 4.77
N SER A 38 1.49 17.96 5.75
CA SER A 38 1.86 18.39 7.11
C SER A 38 2.35 17.26 8.00
N GLU A 39 2.17 16.01 7.60
CA GLU A 39 2.42 14.79 8.39
C GLU A 39 1.54 14.66 9.64
N GLU A 40 0.57 15.55 9.80
CA GLU A 40 -0.35 15.53 10.92
C GLU A 40 -1.24 14.28 10.88
N ILE A 41 -1.31 13.55 11.99
CA ILE A 41 -2.26 12.45 12.17
C ILE A 41 -3.64 13.07 12.45
N LEU A 42 -4.54 12.90 11.52
CA LEU A 42 -5.90 13.45 11.59
C LEU A 42 -6.83 12.54 12.42
N TYR A 43 -6.57 11.24 12.39
CA TYR A 43 -7.29 10.24 13.19
C TYR A 43 -6.46 8.97 13.33
N GLU A 44 -6.52 8.34 14.49
CA GLU A 44 -5.94 7.01 14.68
C GLU A 44 -6.68 6.22 15.75
N GLU A 45 -6.75 4.91 15.54
CA GLU A 45 -7.26 3.95 16.51
C GLU A 45 -6.46 2.67 16.39
N ASN A 46 -5.90 2.19 17.49
CA ASN A 46 -5.03 1.00 17.56
C ASN A 46 -3.91 0.97 16.50
N ALA A 47 -3.38 2.14 16.08
CA ALA A 47 -2.51 2.26 14.92
C ALA A 47 -1.20 1.47 15.02
N ASP A 48 -0.74 1.17 16.23
CA ASP A 48 0.47 0.38 16.53
C ASP A 48 0.16 -1.09 16.86
N GLY A 49 -1.09 -1.50 16.79
CA GLY A 49 -1.50 -2.89 16.97
C GLY A 49 -0.96 -3.79 15.85
N LYS A 50 -0.50 -4.99 16.23
CA LYS A 50 0.00 -6.00 15.26
C LYS A 50 -1.15 -6.48 14.38
N ILE A 51 -0.94 -6.41 13.06
CA ILE A 51 -1.84 -6.93 12.03
C ILE A 51 -1.10 -7.91 11.12
N TYR A 52 -1.87 -8.75 10.42
CA TYR A 52 -1.37 -9.53 9.29
C TYR A 52 -1.68 -8.76 8.00
N PRO A 53 -0.67 -8.14 7.36
CA PRO A 53 -0.90 -7.15 6.29
C PRO A 53 -1.53 -7.72 5.03
N ALA A 54 -1.61 -9.04 4.90
CA ALA A 54 -2.12 -9.67 3.68
C ALA A 54 -1.44 -9.07 2.43
N SER A 55 -2.20 -8.83 1.38
CA SER A 55 -1.67 -8.24 0.15
C SER A 55 -1.19 -6.79 0.26
N MET A 56 -1.31 -6.11 1.41
CA MET A 56 -0.62 -4.84 1.63
C MET A 56 0.91 -5.01 1.72
N THR A 57 1.41 -6.23 2.03
CA THR A 57 2.83 -6.62 1.87
C THR A 57 3.41 -6.24 0.51
N LYS A 58 2.59 -6.29 -0.55
CA LYS A 58 3.00 -5.97 -1.93
C LYS A 58 3.41 -4.50 -2.12
N ILE A 59 3.10 -3.63 -1.17
CA ILE A 59 3.63 -2.26 -1.15
C ILE A 59 5.16 -2.32 -1.00
N MET A 60 5.67 -3.15 -0.07
CA MET A 60 7.12 -3.31 0.10
C MET A 60 7.75 -4.04 -1.09
N THR A 61 7.08 -5.04 -1.66
CA THR A 61 7.54 -5.70 -2.89
C THR A 61 7.72 -4.69 -4.04
N ALA A 62 6.76 -3.78 -4.20
CA ALA A 62 6.86 -2.70 -5.18
C ALA A 62 8.00 -1.72 -4.85
N ILE A 63 8.15 -1.30 -3.59
CA ILE A 63 9.22 -0.38 -3.14
C ILE A 63 10.60 -0.96 -3.44
N VAL A 64 10.87 -2.22 -3.06
CA VAL A 64 12.16 -2.88 -3.35
C VAL A 64 12.41 -2.96 -4.86
N THR A 65 11.39 -3.29 -5.64
CA THR A 65 11.52 -3.31 -7.10
C THR A 65 11.81 -1.93 -7.68
N PHE A 66 11.16 -0.88 -7.17
CA PHE A 66 11.40 0.50 -7.60
C PHE A 66 12.81 0.98 -7.21
N ASP A 67 13.33 0.55 -6.06
CA ASP A 67 14.74 0.78 -5.69
C ASP A 67 15.69 0.16 -6.70
N LEU A 68 15.48 -1.10 -7.07
CA LEU A 68 16.30 -1.80 -8.05
C LEU A 68 16.24 -1.13 -9.43
N LEU A 69 15.06 -0.69 -9.87
CA LEU A 69 14.87 0.09 -11.10
C LEU A 69 15.61 1.43 -11.05
N LYS A 70 15.44 2.18 -9.98
CA LYS A 70 16.06 3.51 -9.80
C LYS A 70 17.58 3.44 -9.75
N ASN A 71 18.13 2.35 -9.21
CA ASN A 71 19.56 2.11 -9.12
C ASN A 71 20.16 1.45 -10.39
N GLY A 72 19.33 1.18 -11.41
CA GLY A 72 19.77 0.55 -12.67
C GLY A 72 20.20 -0.92 -12.51
N GLN A 73 19.74 -1.59 -11.46
CA GLN A 73 20.00 -3.01 -11.20
C GLN A 73 19.01 -3.91 -11.95
N THR A 74 17.91 -3.38 -12.42
CA THR A 74 16.94 -3.98 -13.35
C THR A 74 16.33 -2.89 -14.23
N SER A 75 15.54 -3.28 -15.25
CA SER A 75 14.78 -2.38 -16.11
C SER A 75 13.35 -2.90 -16.28
N LEU A 76 12.42 -2.02 -16.67
CA LEU A 76 11.01 -2.38 -16.85
C LEU A 76 10.81 -3.43 -17.94
N ASP A 77 11.66 -3.46 -18.96
CA ASP A 77 11.65 -4.37 -20.10
C ASP A 77 12.47 -5.65 -19.85
N GLU A 78 13.18 -5.76 -18.73
CA GLU A 78 13.87 -6.99 -18.36
C GLU A 78 12.90 -8.17 -18.27
N LEU A 79 13.27 -9.30 -18.90
CA LEU A 79 12.43 -10.48 -18.98
C LEU A 79 12.79 -11.50 -17.91
N ILE A 80 11.82 -11.83 -17.07
CA ILE A 80 11.94 -12.83 -16.03
C ILE A 80 11.33 -14.15 -16.51
N THR A 81 12.13 -15.23 -16.47
CA THR A 81 11.65 -16.57 -16.78
C THR A 81 10.83 -17.13 -15.63
N ILE A 82 9.60 -17.56 -15.92
CA ILE A 82 8.66 -18.07 -14.92
C ILE A 82 9.05 -19.46 -14.46
N SER A 83 9.36 -19.59 -13.17
CA SER A 83 9.70 -20.86 -12.53
C SER A 83 8.45 -21.75 -12.36
N GLU A 84 8.70 -23.05 -12.14
CA GLU A 84 7.62 -23.98 -11.80
C GLU A 84 6.91 -23.60 -10.49
N LYS A 85 7.64 -23.07 -9.52
CA LYS A 85 7.08 -22.64 -8.23
C LYS A 85 6.11 -21.45 -8.41
N ALA A 86 6.50 -20.44 -9.18
CA ALA A 86 5.65 -19.30 -9.50
C ALA A 86 4.43 -19.70 -10.34
N TRP A 87 4.60 -20.55 -11.34
CA TRP A 87 3.50 -21.09 -12.12
C TRP A 87 2.52 -21.91 -11.27
N ARG A 88 2.99 -22.78 -10.37
CA ARG A 88 2.12 -23.51 -9.45
C ARG A 88 1.33 -22.60 -8.52
N MET A 89 1.90 -21.44 -8.14
CA MET A 89 1.20 -20.43 -7.37
C MET A 89 -0.02 -19.86 -8.13
N SER A 90 0.04 -19.75 -9.47
CA SER A 90 -1.10 -19.31 -10.28
C SER A 90 -2.31 -20.25 -10.22
N GLN A 91 -2.08 -21.51 -9.82
CA GLN A 91 -3.10 -22.57 -9.72
C GLN A 91 -3.62 -22.78 -8.31
N SER A 92 -3.13 -22.01 -7.34
CA SER A 92 -3.38 -22.23 -5.89
C SER A 92 -4.75 -21.74 -5.39
N GLY A 93 -5.53 -21.07 -6.23
CA GLY A 93 -6.83 -20.47 -5.86
C GLY A 93 -6.70 -19.08 -5.21
N TYR A 94 -5.49 -18.57 -5.01
CA TYR A 94 -5.24 -17.19 -4.58
C TYR A 94 -5.34 -16.20 -5.75
N SER A 95 -5.32 -14.89 -5.44
CA SER A 95 -5.23 -13.85 -6.49
C SER A 95 -4.03 -14.10 -7.40
N SER A 96 -4.24 -14.16 -8.70
CA SER A 96 -3.24 -14.57 -9.68
C SER A 96 -3.31 -13.73 -10.94
N MET A 97 -2.14 -13.49 -11.55
CA MET A 97 -1.99 -12.95 -12.89
C MET A 97 -2.17 -14.03 -13.96
N PHE A 98 -2.04 -15.32 -13.57
CA PHE A 98 -2.09 -16.49 -14.45
C PHE A 98 -0.90 -16.60 -15.40
N ILE A 99 0.31 -16.43 -14.87
CA ILE A 99 1.56 -16.62 -15.62
C ILE A 99 1.81 -18.09 -15.96
N MET A 100 2.47 -18.33 -17.10
CA MET A 100 2.71 -19.67 -17.61
C MET A 100 4.14 -20.12 -17.37
N LEU A 101 4.30 -21.43 -17.12
CA LEU A 101 5.61 -22.08 -16.92
C LEU A 101 6.57 -21.81 -18.11
N ASN A 102 7.80 -21.43 -17.81
CA ASN A 102 8.86 -21.09 -18.77
C ASN A 102 8.56 -19.90 -19.68
N ASP A 103 7.46 -19.16 -19.46
CA ASP A 103 7.24 -17.91 -20.15
C ASP A 103 8.25 -16.84 -19.67
N GLN A 104 8.48 -15.84 -20.49
CA GLN A 104 9.33 -14.68 -20.14
C GLN A 104 8.46 -13.44 -20.02
N VAL A 105 8.31 -12.94 -18.80
CA VAL A 105 7.43 -11.83 -18.47
C VAL A 105 8.26 -10.63 -18.06
N SER A 106 7.91 -9.45 -18.59
CA SER A 106 8.62 -8.22 -18.24
C SER A 106 8.41 -7.83 -16.78
N VAL A 107 9.40 -7.16 -16.18
CA VAL A 107 9.29 -6.57 -14.83
C VAL A 107 8.07 -5.65 -14.76
N GLU A 108 7.79 -4.86 -15.83
CA GLU A 108 6.63 -3.99 -15.88
C GLU A 108 5.30 -4.75 -15.80
N ASP A 109 5.15 -5.83 -16.57
CA ASP A 109 3.92 -6.65 -16.55
C ASP A 109 3.73 -7.35 -15.21
N LEU A 110 4.81 -7.87 -14.61
CA LEU A 110 4.75 -8.44 -13.27
C LEU A 110 4.34 -7.40 -12.22
N LEU A 111 4.90 -6.18 -12.27
CA LEU A 111 4.50 -5.07 -11.40
C LEU A 111 3.01 -4.72 -11.56
N LYS A 112 2.51 -4.60 -12.80
CA LYS A 112 1.07 -4.37 -13.06
C LYS A 112 0.21 -5.52 -12.52
N GLY A 113 0.63 -6.77 -12.71
CA GLY A 113 -0.01 -7.94 -12.12
C GLY A 113 -0.05 -7.90 -10.59
N ILE A 114 1.03 -7.46 -9.94
CA ILE A 114 1.12 -7.31 -8.48
C ILE A 114 0.20 -6.19 -7.97
N ILE A 115 0.29 -5.02 -8.59
CA ILE A 115 -0.38 -3.80 -8.12
C ILE A 115 -1.89 -3.87 -8.37
N ILE A 116 -2.29 -4.18 -9.60
CA ILE A 116 -3.69 -4.09 -10.04
C ILE A 116 -4.46 -5.35 -9.65
N VAL A 117 -3.92 -6.51 -10.02
CA VAL A 117 -4.59 -7.82 -9.85
C VAL A 117 -4.31 -8.44 -8.50
N SER A 118 -3.26 -7.97 -7.81
CA SER A 118 -2.78 -8.57 -6.56
C SER A 118 -2.21 -9.99 -6.76
N GLY A 119 -1.60 -10.28 -7.93
CA GLY A 119 -1.08 -11.59 -8.31
C GLY A 119 0.02 -12.08 -7.37
N ASN A 120 -0.22 -13.21 -6.70
CA ASN A 120 0.78 -13.83 -5.83
C ASN A 120 1.85 -14.57 -6.64
N ASP A 121 1.44 -15.15 -7.75
CA ASP A 121 2.31 -15.76 -8.76
C ASP A 121 3.29 -14.72 -9.34
N ALA A 122 2.80 -13.54 -9.67
CA ALA A 122 3.63 -12.43 -10.14
C ALA A 122 4.64 -11.95 -9.07
N CYS A 123 4.23 -11.89 -7.77
CA CYS A 123 5.15 -11.57 -6.68
C CYS A 123 6.30 -12.56 -6.59
N LEU A 124 5.97 -13.85 -6.61
CA LEU A 124 6.97 -14.91 -6.52
C LEU A 124 7.91 -14.90 -7.72
N ALA A 125 7.36 -14.76 -8.94
CA ALA A 125 8.18 -14.68 -10.16
C ALA A 125 9.13 -13.48 -10.12
N LEU A 126 8.63 -12.31 -9.73
CA LEU A 126 9.41 -11.07 -9.61
C LEU A 126 10.54 -11.23 -8.58
N ALA A 127 10.22 -11.76 -7.40
CA ALA A 127 11.18 -11.97 -6.32
C ALA A 127 12.30 -12.95 -6.75
N GLU A 128 11.94 -14.08 -7.36
CA GLU A 128 12.91 -15.05 -7.88
C GLU A 128 13.77 -14.46 -9.00
N GLY A 129 13.17 -13.70 -9.92
CA GLY A 129 13.89 -13.08 -11.04
C GLY A 129 14.88 -12.02 -10.60
N LEU A 130 14.51 -11.16 -9.65
CA LEU A 130 15.34 -10.03 -9.21
C LEU A 130 16.40 -10.41 -8.17
N SER A 131 16.21 -11.50 -7.41
CA SER A 131 17.11 -11.87 -6.30
C SER A 131 17.56 -13.33 -6.32
N GLY A 132 17.21 -14.07 -7.36
CA GLY A 132 17.52 -15.51 -7.47
C GLY A 132 16.57 -16.40 -6.68
N THR A 133 16.17 -15.99 -5.46
CA THR A 133 15.15 -16.69 -4.66
C THR A 133 14.21 -15.71 -3.96
N GLU A 134 12.96 -16.13 -3.67
CA GLU A 134 12.07 -15.34 -2.84
C GLU A 134 12.64 -15.02 -1.46
N LYS A 135 13.42 -15.96 -0.90
CA LYS A 135 14.07 -15.77 0.41
C LYS A 135 15.07 -14.60 0.38
N ASP A 136 15.87 -14.51 -0.68
CA ASP A 136 16.84 -13.42 -0.82
C ASP A 136 16.12 -12.08 -1.06
N PHE A 137 15.02 -12.09 -1.80
CA PHE A 137 14.17 -10.91 -1.96
C PHE A 137 13.55 -10.43 -0.64
N VAL A 138 13.12 -11.38 0.22
CA VAL A 138 12.59 -11.08 1.56
C VAL A 138 13.65 -10.45 2.46
N ILE A 139 14.92 -10.81 2.32
CA ILE A 139 16.02 -10.11 3.01
C ILE A 139 16.04 -8.64 2.61
N LEU A 140 15.97 -8.32 1.30
CA LEU A 140 15.91 -6.93 0.84
C LEU A 140 14.67 -6.19 1.37
N MET A 141 13.51 -6.86 1.46
CA MET A 141 12.30 -6.28 2.03
C MET A 141 12.49 -5.90 3.51
N ASN A 142 13.12 -6.75 4.30
CA ASN A 142 13.36 -6.50 5.72
C ASN A 142 14.48 -5.46 5.94
N GLU A 143 15.53 -5.47 5.14
CA GLU A 143 16.56 -4.40 5.14
C GLU A 143 15.92 -3.03 4.82
N LYS A 144 15.04 -2.97 3.83
CA LYS A 144 14.29 -1.75 3.52
C LYS A 144 13.33 -1.36 4.66
N ALA A 145 12.69 -2.32 5.33
CA ALA A 145 11.86 -2.05 6.48
C ALA A 145 12.66 -1.41 7.63
N GLU A 146 13.87 -1.91 7.90
CA GLU A 146 14.79 -1.32 8.89
C GLU A 146 15.21 0.09 8.49
N GLU A 147 15.61 0.31 7.21
CA GLU A 147 15.98 1.62 6.67
C GLU A 147 14.86 2.65 6.87
N LEU A 148 13.60 2.24 6.67
CA LEU A 148 12.42 3.10 6.82
C LEU A 148 11.94 3.24 8.28
N GLY A 149 12.57 2.58 9.24
CA GLY A 149 12.16 2.61 10.65
C GLY A 149 10.82 1.93 10.90
N LEU A 150 10.55 0.84 10.19
CA LEU A 150 9.33 0.03 10.34
C LEU A 150 9.55 -1.06 11.41
N TYR A 151 9.77 -0.64 12.64
CA TYR A 151 10.22 -1.55 13.71
C TYR A 151 9.18 -2.57 14.18
N ASN A 152 7.92 -2.40 13.78
CA ASN A 152 6.85 -3.34 14.07
C ASN A 152 6.42 -4.17 12.85
N THR A 153 7.32 -4.28 11.87
CA THR A 153 7.07 -4.97 10.60
C THR A 153 8.11 -6.05 10.36
N ASN A 154 7.68 -7.21 9.91
CA ASN A 154 8.53 -8.28 9.41
C ASN A 154 7.87 -8.93 8.20
N PHE A 155 8.66 -9.17 7.17
CA PHE A 155 8.24 -9.88 5.98
C PHE A 155 8.84 -11.27 5.97
N ASN A 156 8.04 -12.29 5.63
CA ASN A 156 8.47 -13.68 5.46
C ASN A 156 8.17 -14.24 4.07
N ASN A 157 7.44 -13.49 3.27
CA ASN A 157 7.22 -13.75 1.84
C ASN A 157 6.93 -12.45 1.09
N SER A 158 7.01 -12.50 -0.24
CA SER A 158 6.85 -11.33 -1.12
C SER A 158 5.40 -10.91 -1.35
N SER A 159 4.43 -11.74 -1.02
CA SER A 159 3.03 -11.59 -1.43
C SER A 159 2.06 -11.25 -0.30
N GLY A 160 2.43 -11.53 0.96
CA GLY A 160 1.55 -11.44 2.12
C GLY A 160 0.59 -12.61 2.27
N ILE A 161 0.87 -13.74 1.60
CA ILE A 161 0.14 -14.99 1.86
C ILE A 161 0.31 -15.37 3.32
N ASN A 162 -0.74 -15.96 3.89
CA ASN A 162 -0.88 -16.27 5.31
C ASN A 162 0.35 -16.95 5.89
N ASP A 163 1.07 -16.21 6.72
CA ASP A 163 2.25 -16.64 7.47
C ASP A 163 2.30 -15.83 8.76
N ALA A 164 2.45 -16.51 9.91
CA ALA A 164 2.44 -15.87 11.23
C ALA A 164 3.62 -14.90 11.45
N GLU A 165 4.73 -15.12 10.72
CA GLU A 165 5.92 -14.26 10.77
C GLU A 165 5.82 -13.06 9.79
N ASN A 166 4.75 -12.98 9.00
CA ASN A 166 4.48 -11.85 8.11
C ASN A 166 3.51 -10.89 8.81
N TYR A 167 4.02 -9.87 9.48
CA TYR A 167 3.22 -8.93 10.27
C TYR A 167 3.65 -7.48 10.07
N SER A 168 2.75 -6.56 10.42
CA SER A 168 2.98 -5.11 10.37
C SER A 168 2.05 -4.38 11.35
N THR A 169 1.96 -3.06 11.21
CA THR A 169 0.94 -2.18 11.83
C THR A 169 0.37 -1.26 10.76
N VAL A 170 -0.82 -0.70 10.97
CA VAL A 170 -1.36 0.28 10.03
C VAL A 170 -0.48 1.54 9.97
N ARG A 171 0.23 1.89 11.04
CA ARG A 171 1.22 2.98 11.05
C ARG A 171 2.40 2.69 10.15
N ASP A 172 2.98 1.50 10.19
CA ASP A 172 4.13 1.14 9.36
C ASP A 172 3.71 1.01 7.87
N ILE A 173 2.50 0.49 7.59
CA ILE A 173 1.91 0.49 6.24
C ILE A 173 1.73 1.93 5.72
N LEU A 174 1.30 2.87 6.58
CA LEU A 174 1.20 4.29 6.23
C LEU A 174 2.56 4.89 5.86
N LYS A 175 3.61 4.62 6.65
CA LYS A 175 4.99 5.07 6.35
C LYS A 175 5.48 4.53 5.01
N MET A 176 5.29 3.23 4.74
CA MET A 176 5.61 2.64 3.43
C MET A 176 4.86 3.33 2.30
N SER A 177 3.57 3.56 2.48
CA SER A 177 2.71 4.20 1.48
C SER A 177 3.19 5.62 1.15
N ARG A 178 3.53 6.40 2.16
CA ARG A 178 4.09 7.74 2.00
C ARG A 178 5.42 7.71 1.28
N TYR A 179 6.34 6.88 1.77
CA TYR A 179 7.67 6.74 1.16
C TYR A 179 7.57 6.43 -0.33
N MET A 180 6.67 5.50 -0.72
CA MET A 180 6.44 5.14 -2.10
C MET A 180 5.94 6.33 -2.94
N ILE A 181 4.96 7.08 -2.44
CA ILE A 181 4.40 8.25 -3.14
C ILE A 181 5.45 9.33 -3.35
N GLU A 182 6.30 9.58 -2.34
CA GLU A 182 7.32 10.65 -2.34
C GLU A 182 8.54 10.30 -3.18
N ASN A 183 9.00 9.06 -3.16
CA ASN A 183 10.28 8.66 -3.73
C ASN A 183 10.18 8.02 -5.12
N TYR A 184 8.97 7.56 -5.51
CA TYR A 184 8.73 6.88 -6.80
C TYR A 184 7.47 7.39 -7.51
N PRO A 185 7.30 8.72 -7.68
CA PRO A 185 6.08 9.29 -8.28
C PRO A 185 5.83 8.80 -9.70
N GLU A 186 6.90 8.47 -10.47
CA GLU A 186 6.81 7.91 -11.81
C GLU A 186 6.14 6.53 -11.82
N TYR A 187 6.51 5.64 -10.89
CA TYR A 187 5.96 4.29 -10.78
C TYR A 187 4.66 4.25 -9.97
N TYR A 188 4.45 5.22 -9.08
CA TYR A 188 3.21 5.33 -8.32
C TYR A 188 1.97 5.47 -9.24
N SER A 189 2.17 5.96 -10.45
CA SER A 189 1.11 6.07 -11.45
C SER A 189 0.39 4.74 -11.76
N TYR A 190 1.05 3.58 -11.59
CA TYR A 190 0.43 2.26 -11.79
C TYR A 190 -0.68 1.94 -10.78
N PHE A 191 -0.65 2.55 -9.59
CA PHE A 191 -1.63 2.27 -8.52
C PHE A 191 -3.03 2.82 -8.80
N LYS A 192 -3.15 3.79 -9.72
CA LYS A 192 -4.43 4.35 -10.15
C LYS A 192 -5.10 3.57 -11.28
N ASP A 193 -4.36 2.65 -11.92
CA ASP A 193 -4.90 1.87 -13.03
C ASP A 193 -6.03 0.96 -12.53
N THR A 194 -7.16 1.01 -13.21
CA THR A 194 -8.37 0.31 -12.80
C THR A 194 -8.49 -1.11 -13.36
N THR A 195 -7.76 -1.43 -14.42
CA THR A 195 -7.80 -2.74 -15.07
C THR A 195 -6.43 -3.14 -15.60
N PHE A 196 -6.19 -4.45 -15.65
CA PHE A 196 -5.04 -5.04 -16.31
C PHE A 196 -5.49 -6.26 -17.11
N THR A 197 -5.06 -6.35 -18.38
CA THR A 197 -5.31 -7.50 -19.25
C THR A 197 -4.02 -8.26 -19.44
N TRP A 198 -4.01 -9.52 -19.09
CA TRP A 198 -2.92 -10.44 -19.36
C TRP A 198 -3.33 -11.41 -20.46
N ASP A 199 -2.57 -11.46 -21.55
CA ASP A 199 -2.92 -12.19 -22.77
C ASP A 199 -2.12 -13.49 -22.96
N ARG A 200 -1.13 -13.76 -22.11
CA ARG A 200 -0.28 -14.96 -22.16
C ARG A 200 -0.61 -15.97 -21.04
N THR A 201 -1.89 -16.26 -20.89
CA THR A 201 -2.44 -17.18 -19.87
C THR A 201 -2.38 -18.65 -20.26
N GLY A 202 -1.91 -18.97 -21.47
CA GLY A 202 -2.02 -20.29 -22.09
C GLY A 202 -3.40 -20.57 -22.69
N GLY A 203 -4.31 -19.60 -22.66
CA GLY A 203 -5.66 -19.61 -23.21
C GLY A 203 -6.10 -18.23 -23.66
N ASP A 204 -7.38 -17.90 -23.47
CA ASP A 204 -7.90 -16.56 -23.77
C ASP A 204 -7.32 -15.49 -22.84
N PRO A 205 -7.16 -14.24 -23.31
CA PRO A 205 -6.75 -13.11 -22.49
C PRO A 205 -7.69 -12.92 -21.28
N ILE A 206 -7.13 -12.63 -20.10
CA ILE A 206 -7.88 -12.39 -18.88
C ILE A 206 -7.73 -10.92 -18.48
N THR A 207 -8.87 -10.21 -18.44
CA THR A 207 -8.94 -8.84 -17.91
C THR A 207 -9.44 -8.87 -16.47
N GLN A 208 -8.68 -8.26 -15.55
CA GLN A 208 -9.05 -8.17 -14.14
C GLN A 208 -9.06 -6.72 -13.67
N GLY A 209 -9.98 -6.40 -12.76
CA GLY A 209 -10.09 -5.08 -12.15
C GLY A 209 -9.15 -4.89 -10.96
N ASN A 210 -8.77 -3.65 -10.71
CA ASN A 210 -8.08 -3.27 -9.47
C ASN A 210 -8.98 -3.55 -8.28
N ARG A 211 -8.40 -4.12 -7.23
CA ARG A 211 -9.15 -4.54 -6.03
C ARG A 211 -9.56 -3.38 -5.12
N ASN A 212 -8.99 -2.18 -5.30
CA ASN A 212 -9.34 -1.00 -4.52
C ASN A 212 -10.68 -0.40 -5.00
N PRO A 213 -11.78 -0.54 -4.22
CA PRO A 213 -13.10 -0.09 -4.66
C PRO A 213 -13.21 1.44 -4.74
N LEU A 214 -12.34 2.18 -4.06
CA LEU A 214 -12.38 3.64 -4.03
C LEU A 214 -11.92 4.27 -5.34
N LEU A 215 -11.09 3.57 -6.14
CA LEU A 215 -10.67 4.02 -7.47
C LEU A 215 -11.85 4.24 -8.42
N TYR A 216 -12.96 3.52 -8.22
CA TYR A 216 -14.16 3.59 -9.05
C TYR A 216 -15.17 4.67 -8.59
N LYS A 217 -14.88 5.38 -7.49
CA LYS A 217 -15.79 6.38 -6.91
C LYS A 217 -15.61 7.80 -7.46
N ASN A 218 -14.57 8.04 -8.25
CA ASN A 218 -14.23 9.36 -8.82
C ASN A 218 -14.13 10.48 -7.76
N ILE A 219 -13.51 10.17 -6.63
CA ILE A 219 -13.33 11.08 -5.49
C ILE A 219 -11.87 11.55 -5.32
N GLY A 220 -11.03 11.35 -6.33
CA GLY A 220 -9.61 11.72 -6.30
C GLY A 220 -8.68 10.67 -5.68
N VAL A 221 -9.17 9.45 -5.44
CA VAL A 221 -8.33 8.32 -5.01
C VAL A 221 -7.44 7.86 -6.16
N ASP A 222 -6.14 7.66 -5.87
CA ASP A 222 -5.11 7.29 -6.85
C ASP A 222 -4.25 6.08 -6.43
N GLY A 223 -4.69 5.35 -5.42
CA GLY A 223 -4.03 4.14 -4.89
C GLY A 223 -4.66 3.71 -3.57
N ILE A 224 -4.15 2.72 -2.84
CA ILE A 224 -2.86 2.05 -3.00
C ILE A 224 -3.09 0.53 -3.11
N LYS A 225 -3.42 -0.14 -1.98
CA LYS A 225 -3.51 -1.60 -1.95
C LYS A 225 -4.54 -2.11 -0.95
N THR A 226 -5.30 -3.12 -1.37
CA THR A 226 -6.19 -3.90 -0.50
C THR A 226 -5.48 -5.14 0.03
N GLY A 227 -5.94 -5.64 1.18
CA GLY A 227 -5.59 -6.93 1.74
C GLY A 227 -6.83 -7.70 2.18
N PHE A 228 -6.72 -9.03 2.21
CA PHE A 228 -7.71 -9.92 2.80
C PHE A 228 -7.05 -11.20 3.29
N LEU A 229 -7.30 -11.52 4.55
CA LEU A 229 -7.06 -12.84 5.15
C LEU A 229 -8.26 -13.17 6.04
N THR A 230 -8.63 -14.43 6.12
CA THR A 230 -9.78 -14.84 6.95
C THR A 230 -9.60 -14.43 8.42
N VAL A 231 -8.37 -14.43 8.92
CA VAL A 231 -8.03 -14.06 10.31
C VAL A 231 -8.07 -12.56 10.54
N GLU A 232 -7.76 -11.75 9.52
CA GLU A 232 -7.65 -10.27 9.60
C GLU A 232 -8.85 -9.56 8.96
N LYS A 233 -9.71 -10.30 8.23
CA LYS A 233 -10.79 -9.75 7.38
C LYS A 233 -10.23 -8.87 6.25
N TYR A 234 -10.91 -7.74 5.95
CA TYR A 234 -10.46 -6.79 4.92
C TYR A 234 -9.52 -5.74 5.49
N SER A 235 -8.62 -5.27 4.63
CA SER A 235 -7.74 -4.15 4.91
C SER A 235 -7.53 -3.31 3.64
N LEU A 236 -7.25 -2.02 3.83
CA LEU A 236 -7.06 -1.06 2.75
C LEU A 236 -6.03 0.01 3.14
N ALA A 237 -4.98 0.14 2.35
CA ALA A 237 -4.17 1.34 2.28
C ALA A 237 -4.67 2.17 1.10
N SER A 238 -5.03 3.43 1.31
CA SER A 238 -5.56 4.30 0.26
C SER A 238 -4.98 5.70 0.35
N SER A 239 -4.88 6.36 -0.81
CA SER A 239 -4.47 7.75 -0.92
C SER A 239 -5.45 8.51 -1.81
N MET A 240 -5.82 9.71 -1.38
CA MET A 240 -6.74 10.59 -2.10
C MET A 240 -6.08 11.96 -2.26
N LYS A 241 -6.13 12.51 -3.47
CA LYS A 241 -5.67 13.87 -3.78
C LYS A 241 -6.85 14.76 -4.16
N SER A 242 -6.94 15.95 -3.54
CA SER A 242 -7.92 16.99 -3.85
C SER A 242 -7.21 18.34 -3.92
N GLY A 243 -7.05 18.88 -5.12
CA GLY A 243 -6.18 20.01 -5.37
C GLY A 243 -4.74 19.71 -4.97
N GLU A 244 -4.14 20.55 -4.13
CA GLU A 244 -2.78 20.38 -3.61
C GLU A 244 -2.74 19.46 -2.36
N ARG A 245 -3.88 19.19 -1.75
CA ARG A 245 -3.95 18.39 -0.53
C ARG A 245 -4.03 16.91 -0.85
N ARG A 246 -3.23 16.11 -0.14
CA ARG A 246 -3.27 14.65 -0.16
C ARG A 246 -3.53 14.12 1.23
N ILE A 247 -4.40 13.12 1.33
CA ILE A 247 -4.67 12.37 2.54
C ILE A 247 -4.33 10.90 2.27
N THR A 248 -3.64 10.27 3.21
CA THR A 248 -3.35 8.83 3.17
C THR A 248 -3.99 8.17 4.38
N ALA A 249 -4.67 7.06 4.14
CA ALA A 249 -5.36 6.28 5.16
C ALA A 249 -4.98 4.81 5.07
N VAL A 250 -4.87 4.14 6.23
CA VAL A 250 -4.76 2.69 6.32
C VAL A 250 -5.76 2.19 7.34
N VAL A 251 -6.56 1.20 6.94
CA VAL A 251 -7.55 0.54 7.80
C VAL A 251 -7.40 -0.97 7.70
N SER A 252 -7.64 -1.68 8.81
CA SER A 252 -7.59 -3.15 8.87
C SER A 252 -8.62 -3.68 9.85
N GLY A 253 -9.12 -4.91 9.60
CA GLY A 253 -10.07 -5.56 10.47
C GLY A 253 -11.54 -5.18 10.22
N PHE A 254 -11.97 -4.92 8.97
CA PHE A 254 -13.35 -4.53 8.64
C PHE A 254 -14.06 -5.48 7.67
#